data_0ebbd665a8c09604d9449ea595405671
#
_entry.id   0ebbd665a8c09604d9449ea595405671
#
_cell.length_a   1.000
_cell.length_b   1.000
_cell.length_c   1.000
_cell.angle_alpha   90.00
_cell.angle_beta   90.00
_cell.angle_gamma   90.00
#
_symmetry.space_group_name_H-M   'P 1'
#
loop_
_entity.id
_entity.type
_entity.pdbx_description
1 polymer ?
#
loop_
_entity_poly.entity_id
_entity_poly.type
_entity_poly.pdbx_seq_one_letter_code
_entity_poly.pdbx_strand_id
1 'polypeptide(L)'
;MSRALLIPDLARRQLQRPLLYITCALELLTIAHYHVLRSPHDSSELISSPFCPSSSHTGELPYLSVTPVTLFGIFLMAFGTFVRLHSYRALGPLFTFDLCIKPEHRLITSGPYSFVRHPAYLGSLCLMAGLTFVGLTHGSWIIECAVGSHRNGAMFATQCVWISWWMYTAGVGYARATAEDEQMRNRFGEEWERYAMKVRYWFVPGLV
;
A
#
# COMPACT_ATOMS: atom_id res chain seq x y z
N MET A 1 -22.34 15.54 11.89
CA MET A 1 -21.27 14.76 12.54
C MET A 1 -20.23 14.35 11.48
N SER A 2 -19.38 15.22 10.94
CA SER A 2 -18.46 14.73 9.90
C SER A 2 -17.31 15.63 9.45
N ARG A 3 -17.05 16.79 10.05
CA ARG A 3 -15.84 17.57 9.71
C ARG A 3 -14.55 17.09 10.38
N ALA A 4 -14.65 16.38 11.50
CA ALA A 4 -13.48 15.92 12.26
C ALA A 4 -12.73 14.72 11.64
N LEU A 5 -13.38 13.96 10.73
CA LEU A 5 -12.76 12.83 10.04
C LEU A 5 -12.11 13.20 8.69
N LEU A 6 -12.44 14.35 8.13
CA LEU A 6 -11.95 14.80 6.80
C LEU A 6 -10.54 15.42 6.85
N ILE A 7 -10.17 16.08 7.95
CA ILE A 7 -8.88 16.76 8.08
C ILE A 7 -7.69 15.78 8.14
N PRO A 8 -7.77 14.64 8.87
CA PRO A 8 -6.72 13.64 8.86
C PRO A 8 -6.48 12.98 7.50
N ASP A 9 -7.55 12.78 6.70
CA ASP A 9 -7.46 12.12 5.40
C ASP A 9 -6.76 12.97 4.33
N LEU A 10 -6.99 14.27 4.31
CA LEU A 10 -6.33 15.20 3.37
C LEU A 10 -4.84 15.36 3.70
N ALA A 11 -4.49 15.57 4.95
CA ALA A 11 -3.10 15.65 5.41
C ALA A 11 -2.35 14.34 5.13
N ARG A 12 -3.02 13.19 5.30
CA ARG A 12 -2.47 11.87 5.03
C ARG A 12 -2.17 11.64 3.56
N ARG A 13 -3.07 11.99 2.65
CA ARG A 13 -2.86 11.86 1.19
C ARG A 13 -1.71 12.73 0.71
N GLN A 14 -1.50 13.89 1.34
CA GLN A 14 -0.41 14.80 0.99
C GLN A 14 0.96 14.32 1.47
N LEU A 15 1.05 13.61 2.59
CA LEU A 15 2.32 13.10 3.12
C LEU A 15 2.72 11.71 2.60
N GLN A 16 1.78 10.80 2.39
CA GLN A 16 2.09 9.42 1.96
C GLN A 16 2.62 9.33 0.52
N ARG A 17 2.09 10.14 -0.39
CA ARG A 17 2.51 10.13 -1.79
C ARG A 17 3.98 10.56 -1.97
N PRO A 18 4.42 11.71 -1.43
CA PRO A 18 5.82 12.12 -1.57
C PRO A 18 6.79 11.13 -0.92
N LEU A 19 6.46 10.53 0.23
CA LEU A 19 7.33 9.54 0.87
C LEU A 19 7.55 8.31 -0.01
N LEU A 20 6.50 7.79 -0.64
CA LEU A 20 6.61 6.68 -1.59
C LEU A 20 7.46 7.04 -2.80
N TYR A 21 7.26 8.22 -3.39
CA TYR A 21 8.06 8.66 -4.52
C TYR A 21 9.52 8.90 -4.15
N ILE A 22 9.78 9.46 -2.96
CA ILE A 22 11.14 9.67 -2.45
C ILE A 22 11.86 8.34 -2.23
N THR A 23 11.24 7.36 -1.60
CA THR A 23 11.85 6.05 -1.39
C THR A 23 12.14 5.32 -2.70
N CYS A 24 11.19 5.30 -3.64
CA CYS A 24 11.41 4.74 -4.97
C CYS A 24 12.52 5.49 -5.74
N ALA A 25 12.55 6.80 -5.67
CA ALA A 25 13.59 7.59 -6.32
C ALA A 25 14.98 7.31 -5.72
N LEU A 26 15.09 7.21 -4.40
CA LEU A 26 16.34 6.87 -3.72
C LEU A 26 16.82 5.47 -4.08
N GLU A 27 15.92 4.50 -4.18
CA GLU A 27 16.24 3.14 -4.61
C GLU A 27 16.76 3.13 -6.05
N LEU A 28 16.05 3.79 -6.97
CA LEU A 28 16.48 3.90 -8.37
C LEU A 28 17.81 4.64 -8.52
N LEU A 29 18.01 5.74 -7.78
CA LEU A 29 19.25 6.50 -7.80
C LEU A 29 20.43 5.68 -7.25
N THR A 30 20.21 4.88 -6.20
CA THR A 30 21.24 4.01 -5.65
C THR A 30 21.61 2.91 -6.64
N ILE A 31 20.63 2.28 -7.28
CA ILE A 31 20.85 1.27 -8.32
C ILE A 31 21.59 1.87 -9.52
N ALA A 32 21.16 3.04 -10.01
CA ALA A 32 21.81 3.73 -11.12
C ALA A 32 23.25 4.11 -10.79
N HIS A 33 23.47 4.68 -9.61
CA HIS A 33 24.81 5.03 -9.11
C HIS A 33 25.73 3.81 -9.06
N TYR A 34 25.23 2.69 -8.55
CA TYR A 34 25.95 1.43 -8.49
C TYR A 34 26.31 0.89 -9.88
N HIS A 35 25.38 0.93 -10.84
CA HIS A 35 25.65 0.44 -12.20
C HIS A 35 26.53 1.37 -13.02
N VAL A 36 26.44 2.67 -12.84
CA VAL A 36 27.23 3.66 -13.60
C VAL A 36 28.67 3.76 -13.09
N LEU A 37 28.88 3.68 -11.76
CA LEU A 37 30.21 3.83 -11.16
C LEU A 37 30.99 2.53 -11.03
N ARG A 38 30.35 1.38 -11.23
CA ARG A 38 31.04 0.08 -11.25
C ARG A 38 31.79 -0.08 -12.56
N SER A 39 32.93 0.61 -12.69
CA SER A 39 33.93 0.30 -13.70
C SER A 39 34.54 -1.07 -13.38
N PRO A 40 34.71 -1.99 -14.35
CA PRO A 40 35.23 -3.35 -14.10
C PRO A 40 36.69 -3.37 -13.60
N HIS A 41 37.37 -2.23 -13.53
CA HIS A 41 38.81 -2.15 -13.33
C HIS A 41 39.28 -1.55 -12.02
N ASP A 42 38.40 -1.04 -11.14
CA ASP A 42 38.82 -0.39 -9.90
C ASP A 42 38.17 -1.03 -8.67
N SER A 43 38.88 -2.00 -8.10
CA SER A 43 38.42 -2.77 -6.92
C SER A 43 38.87 -2.16 -5.59
N SER A 44 39.38 -0.94 -5.54
CA SER A 44 40.05 -0.39 -4.35
C SER A 44 39.50 0.93 -3.80
N GLU A 45 38.55 1.59 -4.44
CA GLU A 45 37.94 2.77 -3.80
C GLU A 45 36.59 2.39 -3.17
N LEU A 46 36.51 2.57 -1.85
CA LEU A 46 35.26 2.56 -1.07
C LEU A 46 34.33 3.64 -1.61
N ILE A 47 33.51 3.30 -2.60
CA ILE A 47 32.51 4.23 -3.14
C ILE A 47 31.38 4.30 -2.13
N SER A 48 31.47 5.23 -1.18
CA SER A 48 30.33 5.59 -0.35
C SER A 48 29.28 6.24 -1.23
N SER A 49 28.18 5.54 -1.46
CA SER A 49 27.06 6.12 -2.20
C SER A 49 26.40 7.22 -1.36
N PRO A 50 26.29 8.47 -1.84
CA PRO A 50 25.60 9.54 -1.12
C PRO A 50 24.13 9.21 -0.86
N PHE A 51 23.56 8.24 -1.59
CA PHE A 51 22.18 7.80 -1.46
C PHE A 51 22.03 6.60 -0.52
N CYS A 52 23.11 6.08 0.07
CA CYS A 52 23.10 4.93 0.97
C CYS A 52 23.88 5.25 2.25
N PRO A 53 23.26 5.89 3.26
CA PRO A 53 23.95 6.33 4.47
C PRO A 53 24.64 5.20 5.24
N SER A 54 24.12 3.96 5.14
CA SER A 54 24.67 2.80 5.84
C SER A 54 26.04 2.36 5.29
N SER A 55 26.30 2.54 4.00
CA SER A 55 27.57 2.15 3.35
C SER A 55 28.75 2.95 3.85
N SER A 56 28.55 4.19 4.30
CA SER A 56 29.60 5.05 4.85
C SER A 56 30.15 4.57 6.21
N HIS A 57 29.39 3.72 6.93
CA HIS A 57 29.77 3.22 8.24
C HIS A 57 30.42 1.83 8.23
N THR A 58 30.07 0.99 7.26
CA THR A 58 30.51 -0.40 7.19
C THR A 58 31.61 -0.64 6.15
N GLY A 59 31.77 0.29 5.20
CA GLY A 59 32.66 0.10 4.08
C GLY A 59 32.26 -1.00 3.11
N GLU A 60 31.12 -1.65 3.36
CA GLU A 60 30.56 -2.69 2.49
C GLU A 60 29.52 -2.08 1.54
N LEU A 61 29.55 -2.52 0.29
CA LEU A 61 28.54 -2.12 -0.69
C LEU A 61 27.18 -2.73 -0.33
N PRO A 62 26.10 -1.95 -0.39
CA PRO A 62 24.76 -2.45 -0.12
C PRO A 62 24.40 -3.53 -1.14
N TYR A 63 23.96 -4.69 -0.67
CA TYR A 63 23.50 -5.78 -1.52
C TYR A 63 22.05 -5.54 -1.93
N LEU A 64 21.85 -4.69 -2.94
CA LEU A 64 20.53 -4.48 -3.51
C LEU A 64 20.23 -5.63 -4.49
N SER A 65 19.17 -6.37 -4.21
CA SER A 65 18.79 -7.52 -5.03
C SER A 65 17.29 -7.71 -5.12
N VAL A 66 16.85 -8.18 -6.27
CA VAL A 66 15.46 -8.58 -6.47
C VAL A 66 15.30 -10.02 -6.00
N THR A 67 14.64 -10.19 -4.87
CA THR A 67 14.36 -11.51 -4.29
C THR A 67 13.01 -12.05 -4.78
N PRO A 68 12.72 -13.36 -4.63
CA PRO A 68 11.39 -13.90 -4.90
C PRO A 68 10.28 -13.20 -4.08
N VAL A 69 10.60 -12.74 -2.87
CA VAL A 69 9.68 -11.98 -2.00
C VAL A 69 9.40 -10.61 -2.59
N THR A 70 10.41 -9.94 -3.15
CA THR A 70 10.25 -8.67 -3.88
C THR A 70 9.34 -8.84 -5.10
N LEU A 71 9.54 -9.92 -5.89
CA LEU A 71 8.69 -10.23 -7.04
C LEU A 71 7.24 -10.50 -6.62
N PHE A 72 7.04 -11.23 -5.54
CA PHE A 72 5.70 -11.46 -4.98
C PHE A 72 5.06 -10.14 -4.51
N GLY A 73 5.81 -9.25 -3.89
CA GLY A 73 5.35 -7.92 -3.51
C GLY A 73 4.92 -7.09 -4.72
N ILE A 74 5.71 -7.09 -5.80
CA ILE A 74 5.36 -6.41 -7.06
C ILE A 74 4.08 -7.00 -7.66
N PHE A 75 3.94 -8.32 -7.66
CA PHE A 75 2.72 -8.99 -8.11
C PHE A 75 1.50 -8.54 -7.31
N LEU A 76 1.59 -8.49 -5.98
CA LEU A 76 0.50 -8.01 -5.12
C LEU A 76 0.14 -6.55 -5.40
N MET A 77 1.12 -5.69 -5.65
CA MET A 77 0.87 -4.29 -6.02
C MET A 77 0.14 -4.17 -7.36
N ALA A 78 0.56 -4.92 -8.37
CA ALA A 78 -0.08 -4.96 -9.68
C ALA A 78 -1.52 -5.49 -9.57
N PHE A 79 -1.72 -6.60 -8.88
CA PHE A 79 -3.04 -7.20 -8.62
C PHE A 79 -3.95 -6.24 -7.86
N GLY A 80 -3.46 -5.63 -6.77
CA GLY A 80 -4.22 -4.66 -5.98
C GLY A 80 -4.64 -3.44 -6.81
N THR A 81 -3.75 -2.94 -7.66
CA THR A 81 -4.05 -1.84 -8.58
C THR A 81 -5.13 -2.25 -9.58
N PHE A 82 -5.00 -3.44 -10.17
CA PHE A 82 -5.98 -3.98 -11.10
C PHE A 82 -7.38 -4.07 -10.46
N VAL A 83 -7.48 -4.67 -9.26
CA VAL A 83 -8.75 -4.79 -8.53
C VAL A 83 -9.37 -3.43 -8.26
N ARG A 84 -8.57 -2.44 -7.82
CA ARG A 84 -9.07 -1.07 -7.57
C ARG A 84 -9.59 -0.40 -8.83
N LEU A 85 -8.81 -0.44 -9.91
CA LEU A 85 -9.23 0.16 -11.19
C LEU A 85 -10.50 -0.49 -11.72
N HIS A 86 -10.62 -1.81 -11.60
CA HIS A 86 -11.81 -2.53 -12.03
C HIS A 86 -13.03 -2.19 -11.17
N SER A 87 -12.85 -2.03 -9.86
CA SER A 87 -13.89 -1.58 -8.92
C SER A 87 -14.38 -0.17 -9.25
N TYR A 88 -13.46 0.76 -9.52
CA TYR A 88 -13.82 2.13 -9.88
C TYR A 88 -14.54 2.20 -11.23
N ARG A 89 -14.12 1.39 -12.21
CA ARG A 89 -14.82 1.29 -13.50
C ARG A 89 -16.22 0.75 -13.35
N ALA A 90 -16.44 -0.25 -12.48
CA ALA A 90 -17.74 -0.81 -12.20
C ALA A 90 -18.70 0.21 -11.56
N LEU A 91 -18.20 1.09 -10.69
CA LEU A 91 -18.97 2.19 -10.10
C LEU A 91 -19.21 3.33 -11.11
N GLY A 92 -18.24 3.59 -11.99
CA GLY A 92 -18.32 4.65 -12.99
C GLY A 92 -18.63 6.03 -12.37
N PRO A 93 -19.66 6.76 -12.85
CA PRO A 93 -20.01 8.10 -12.33
C PRO A 93 -20.51 8.08 -10.88
N LEU A 94 -20.87 6.92 -10.34
CA LEU A 94 -21.34 6.76 -8.97
C LEU A 94 -20.17 6.74 -7.96
N PHE A 95 -18.95 6.56 -8.45
CA PHE A 95 -17.76 6.59 -7.58
C PHE A 95 -17.56 7.98 -6.98
N THR A 96 -17.43 8.03 -5.65
CA THR A 96 -17.10 9.26 -4.89
C THR A 96 -16.01 8.94 -3.87
N PHE A 97 -15.09 9.89 -3.67
CA PHE A 97 -14.08 9.76 -2.61
C PHE A 97 -14.66 10.05 -1.22
N ASP A 98 -15.69 10.87 -1.18
CA ASP A 98 -16.41 11.21 0.05
C ASP A 98 -17.60 10.28 0.25
N LEU A 99 -17.93 10.04 1.51
CA LEU A 99 -19.13 9.30 1.90
C LEU A 99 -20.37 10.16 1.58
N CYS A 100 -20.73 10.21 0.31
CA CYS A 100 -21.93 10.91 -0.12
C CYS A 100 -22.74 10.03 -1.09
N ILE A 101 -24.02 9.93 -0.86
CA ILE A 101 -24.97 9.26 -1.74
C ILE A 101 -25.60 10.32 -2.63
N LYS A 102 -25.40 10.21 -3.94
CA LYS A 102 -26.06 11.06 -4.93
C LYS A 102 -27.51 10.60 -5.15
N PRO A 103 -28.42 11.49 -5.62
CA PRO A 103 -29.79 11.09 -5.91
C PRO A 103 -29.89 9.93 -6.92
N GLU A 104 -28.98 9.91 -7.90
CA GLU A 104 -28.95 8.89 -8.96
C GLU A 104 -28.21 7.59 -8.54
N HIS A 105 -27.80 7.45 -7.27
CA HIS A 105 -27.10 6.26 -6.80
C HIS A 105 -28.00 5.02 -6.92
N ARG A 106 -27.44 3.99 -7.54
CA ARG A 106 -28.00 2.64 -7.64
C ARG A 106 -27.04 1.65 -7.00
N LEU A 107 -27.56 0.57 -6.48
CA LEU A 107 -26.74 -0.50 -5.90
C LEU A 107 -26.03 -1.26 -7.02
N ILE A 108 -24.68 -1.26 -7.00
CA ILE A 108 -23.87 -2.02 -7.95
C ILE A 108 -23.51 -3.35 -7.31
N THR A 109 -23.99 -4.44 -7.92
CA THR A 109 -23.81 -5.81 -7.42
C THR A 109 -23.06 -6.71 -8.40
N SER A 110 -22.60 -6.15 -9.53
CA SER A 110 -21.91 -6.86 -10.60
C SER A 110 -20.40 -6.66 -10.59
N GLY A 111 -19.68 -7.46 -11.40
CA GLY A 111 -18.23 -7.38 -11.51
C GLY A 111 -17.54 -7.73 -10.18
N PRO A 112 -16.56 -6.95 -9.70
CA PRO A 112 -15.87 -7.21 -8.43
C PRO A 112 -16.80 -7.26 -7.22
N TYR A 113 -17.91 -6.51 -7.26
CA TYR A 113 -18.93 -6.44 -6.22
C TYR A 113 -19.80 -7.70 -6.11
N SER A 114 -19.70 -8.63 -7.07
CA SER A 114 -20.35 -9.94 -6.96
C SER A 114 -19.58 -10.93 -6.10
N PHE A 115 -18.31 -10.65 -5.77
CA PHE A 115 -17.45 -11.52 -4.99
C PHE A 115 -17.27 -11.04 -3.54
N VAL A 116 -17.04 -9.73 -3.38
CA VAL A 116 -16.87 -9.07 -2.07
C VAL A 116 -17.56 -7.72 -2.08
N ARG A 117 -18.04 -7.25 -0.91
CA ARG A 117 -18.76 -5.97 -0.83
C ARG A 117 -17.86 -4.75 -1.04
N HIS A 118 -16.59 -4.85 -0.64
CA HIS A 118 -15.62 -3.75 -0.72
C HIS A 118 -14.35 -4.13 -1.50
N PRO A 119 -14.44 -4.43 -2.80
CA PRO A 119 -13.29 -4.90 -3.58
C PRO A 119 -12.17 -3.85 -3.70
N ALA A 120 -12.51 -2.56 -3.70
CA ALA A 120 -11.49 -1.50 -3.72
C ALA A 120 -10.63 -1.49 -2.45
N TYR A 121 -11.17 -1.89 -1.29
CA TYR A 121 -10.40 -2.04 -0.05
C TYR A 121 -9.51 -3.29 -0.09
N LEU A 122 -10.00 -4.41 -0.64
CA LEU A 122 -9.14 -5.57 -0.92
C LEU A 122 -7.92 -5.17 -1.76
N GLY A 123 -8.15 -4.41 -2.84
CA GLY A 123 -7.05 -3.89 -3.66
C GLY A 123 -6.07 -3.00 -2.87
N SER A 124 -6.58 -2.21 -1.92
CA SER A 124 -5.72 -1.41 -1.04
C SER A 124 -4.89 -2.27 -0.09
N LEU A 125 -5.46 -3.33 0.49
CA LEU A 125 -4.75 -4.28 1.34
C LEU A 125 -3.64 -5.00 0.56
N CYS A 126 -3.92 -5.43 -0.67
CA CYS A 126 -2.90 -6.03 -1.55
C CYS A 126 -1.76 -5.05 -1.87
N LEU A 127 -2.07 -3.79 -2.17
CA LEU A 127 -1.07 -2.74 -2.39
C LEU A 127 -0.18 -2.53 -1.16
N MET A 128 -0.77 -2.44 0.03
CA MET A 128 -0.03 -2.27 1.27
C MET A 128 0.85 -3.49 1.58
N ALA A 129 0.33 -4.69 1.39
CA ALA A 129 1.10 -5.92 1.56
C ALA A 129 2.27 -5.98 0.57
N GLY A 130 2.02 -5.64 -0.70
CA GLY A 130 3.06 -5.58 -1.71
C GLY A 130 4.17 -4.60 -1.36
N LEU A 131 3.83 -3.38 -0.92
CA LEU A 131 4.79 -2.39 -0.45
C LEU A 131 5.61 -2.90 0.74
N THR A 132 4.98 -3.63 1.66
CA THR A 132 5.66 -4.24 2.80
C THR A 132 6.70 -5.26 2.34
N PHE A 133 6.30 -6.16 1.44
CA PHE A 133 7.21 -7.18 0.91
C PHE A 133 8.34 -6.57 0.09
N VAL A 134 8.10 -5.52 -0.68
CA VAL A 134 9.16 -4.83 -1.43
C VAL A 134 10.08 -4.06 -0.50
N GLY A 135 9.54 -3.31 0.47
CA GLY A 135 10.32 -2.38 1.29
C GLY A 135 11.02 -2.99 2.50
N LEU A 136 10.51 -4.09 3.08
CA LEU A 136 11.04 -4.67 4.32
C LEU A 136 11.74 -6.03 4.14
N THR A 137 12.14 -6.36 2.92
CA THR A 137 12.94 -7.56 2.65
C THR A 137 14.41 -7.21 2.49
N HIS A 138 15.27 -8.19 2.76
CA HIS A 138 16.69 -8.08 2.42
C HIS A 138 16.84 -7.78 0.93
N GLY A 139 17.80 -6.92 0.62
CA GLY A 139 18.02 -6.42 -0.74
C GLY A 139 17.22 -5.17 -1.08
N SER A 140 16.30 -4.69 -0.21
CA SER A 140 15.61 -3.41 -0.40
C SER A 140 16.47 -2.25 0.10
N TRP A 141 16.29 -1.08 -0.52
CA TRP A 141 16.98 0.13 -0.10
C TRP A 141 16.71 0.49 1.36
N ILE A 142 15.49 0.29 1.85
CA ILE A 142 15.12 0.62 3.25
C ILE A 142 15.94 -0.22 4.21
N ILE A 143 16.06 -1.51 3.98
CA ILE A 143 16.79 -2.42 4.88
C ILE A 143 18.30 -2.23 4.76
N GLU A 144 18.83 -2.19 3.55
CA GLU A 144 20.28 -2.18 3.34
C GLU A 144 20.91 -0.80 3.54
N CYS A 145 20.19 0.27 3.17
CA CYS A 145 20.73 1.63 3.17
C CYS A 145 20.21 2.51 4.29
N ALA A 146 18.91 2.51 4.55
CA ALA A 146 18.33 3.40 5.55
C ALA A 146 18.45 2.84 6.97
N VAL A 147 18.22 1.54 7.16
CA VAL A 147 18.26 0.89 8.47
C VAL A 147 19.65 0.33 8.78
N GLY A 148 20.32 -0.24 7.77
CA GLY A 148 21.58 -0.96 7.90
C GLY A 148 21.38 -2.32 8.57
N SER A 149 21.82 -3.38 7.92
CA SER A 149 21.57 -4.78 8.32
C SER A 149 22.10 -5.15 9.71
N HIS A 150 23.03 -4.37 10.27
CA HIS A 150 23.67 -4.64 11.56
C HIS A 150 23.10 -3.85 12.76
N ARG A 151 22.07 -3.01 12.55
CA ARG A 151 21.46 -2.20 13.63
C ARG A 151 20.11 -2.76 14.07
N ASN A 152 20.13 -3.83 14.87
CA ASN A 152 18.93 -4.50 15.38
C ASN A 152 17.88 -3.55 15.96
N GLY A 153 18.29 -2.49 16.68
CA GLY A 153 17.36 -1.51 17.24
C GLY A 153 16.63 -0.67 16.18
N ALA A 154 17.33 -0.23 15.14
CA ALA A 154 16.72 0.55 14.05
C ALA A 154 15.77 -0.32 13.22
N MET A 155 16.12 -1.57 12.96
CA MET A 155 15.26 -2.52 12.28
C MET A 155 13.97 -2.77 13.07
N PHE A 156 14.09 -3.01 14.38
CA PHE A 156 12.94 -3.19 15.25
C PHE A 156 12.02 -1.95 15.27
N ALA A 157 12.61 -0.74 15.38
CA ALA A 157 11.84 0.50 15.34
C ALA A 157 11.10 0.67 14.00
N THR A 158 11.75 0.37 12.88
CA THR A 158 11.13 0.42 11.55
C THR A 158 9.96 -0.55 11.45
N GLN A 159 10.12 -1.77 11.94
CA GLN A 159 9.03 -2.77 11.97
C GLN A 159 7.86 -2.30 12.85
N CYS A 160 8.13 -1.73 14.03
CA CYS A 160 7.09 -1.19 14.90
C CYS A 160 6.30 -0.06 14.23
N VAL A 161 6.98 0.88 13.57
CA VAL A 161 6.34 1.97 12.82
C VAL A 161 5.46 1.39 11.71
N TRP A 162 5.96 0.41 10.97
CA TRP A 162 5.24 -0.23 9.86
C TRP A 162 4.00 -0.98 10.34
N ILE A 163 4.12 -1.77 11.40
CA ILE A 163 2.99 -2.49 12.02
C ILE A 163 1.94 -1.49 12.52
N SER A 164 2.37 -0.42 13.21
CA SER A 164 1.46 0.63 13.69
C SER A 164 0.70 1.29 12.54
N TRP A 165 1.39 1.56 11.43
CA TRP A 165 0.78 2.12 10.23
C TRP A 165 -0.22 1.14 9.58
N TRP A 166 0.08 -0.17 9.56
CA TRP A 166 -0.83 -1.21 9.11
C TRP A 166 -2.10 -1.26 9.96
N MET A 167 -1.94 -1.35 11.29
CA MET A 167 -3.07 -1.40 12.22
C MET A 167 -3.97 -0.17 12.07
N TYR A 168 -3.36 1.00 11.99
CA TYR A 168 -4.10 2.24 11.80
C TYR A 168 -4.87 2.27 10.46
N THR A 169 -4.23 1.90 9.36
CA THR A 169 -4.89 1.91 8.03
C THR A 169 -5.96 0.84 7.90
N ALA A 170 -5.75 -0.33 8.48
CA ALA A 170 -6.76 -1.38 8.54
C ALA A 170 -7.98 -0.92 9.38
N GLY A 171 -7.75 -0.31 10.54
CA GLY A 171 -8.81 0.23 11.38
C GLY A 171 -9.64 1.32 10.70
N VAL A 172 -8.98 2.26 10.03
CA VAL A 172 -9.68 3.30 9.23
C VAL A 172 -10.46 2.68 8.07
N GLY A 173 -9.87 1.70 7.37
CA GLY A 173 -10.54 0.99 6.29
C GLY A 173 -11.79 0.25 6.76
N TYR A 174 -11.69 -0.44 7.90
CA TYR A 174 -12.82 -1.14 8.51
C TYR A 174 -13.94 -0.18 8.93
N ALA A 175 -13.62 0.88 9.67
CA ALA A 175 -14.59 1.87 10.11
C ALA A 175 -15.31 2.54 8.92
N ARG A 176 -14.57 2.80 7.83
CA ARG A 176 -15.14 3.38 6.63
C ARG A 176 -16.06 2.39 5.90
N ALA A 177 -15.67 1.14 5.76
CA ALA A 177 -16.49 0.11 5.14
C ALA A 177 -17.79 -0.11 5.91
N THR A 178 -17.74 -0.11 7.24
CA THR A 178 -18.93 -0.18 8.12
C THR A 178 -19.88 1.00 7.86
N ALA A 179 -19.34 2.21 7.78
CA ALA A 179 -20.14 3.41 7.52
C ALA A 179 -20.74 3.41 6.09
N GLU A 180 -20.01 2.88 5.10
CA GLU A 180 -20.52 2.69 3.73
C GLU A 180 -21.68 1.68 3.71
N ASP A 181 -21.52 0.53 4.37
CA ASP A 181 -22.58 -0.49 4.48
C ASP A 181 -23.85 0.06 5.16
N GLU A 182 -23.69 0.83 6.25
CA GLU A 182 -24.81 1.48 6.95
C GLU A 182 -25.56 2.47 6.04
N GLN A 183 -24.81 3.30 5.29
CA GLN A 183 -25.43 4.24 4.36
C GLN A 183 -26.14 3.52 3.20
N MET A 184 -25.58 2.44 2.67
CA MET A 184 -26.20 1.64 1.63
C MET A 184 -27.48 0.95 2.15
N ARG A 185 -27.43 0.41 3.38
CA ARG A 185 -28.60 -0.17 4.05
C ARG A 185 -29.71 0.86 4.22
N ASN A 186 -29.39 2.05 4.72
CA ASN A 186 -30.35 3.12 4.93
C ASN A 186 -30.96 3.63 3.61
N ARG A 187 -30.22 3.58 2.51
CA ARG A 187 -30.68 4.06 1.20
C ARG A 187 -31.49 3.03 0.41
N PHE A 188 -31.05 1.78 0.41
CA PHE A 188 -31.59 0.72 -0.45
C PHE A 188 -32.42 -0.32 0.30
N GLY A 189 -32.41 -0.31 1.63
CA GLY A 189 -33.24 -1.17 2.49
C GLY A 189 -33.13 -2.65 2.13
N GLU A 190 -34.27 -3.27 1.75
CA GLU A 190 -34.34 -4.70 1.43
C GLU A 190 -33.47 -5.13 0.25
N GLU A 191 -33.23 -4.23 -0.73
CA GLU A 191 -32.37 -4.54 -1.87
C GLU A 191 -30.93 -4.76 -1.40
N TRP A 192 -30.44 -3.91 -0.50
CA TRP A 192 -29.12 -4.05 0.10
C TRP A 192 -29.01 -5.31 0.97
N GLU A 193 -30.04 -5.62 1.77
CA GLU A 193 -30.05 -6.84 2.61
C GLU A 193 -29.96 -8.11 1.75
N ARG A 194 -30.72 -8.18 0.65
CA ARG A 194 -30.65 -9.30 -0.30
C ARG A 194 -29.25 -9.43 -0.93
N TYR A 195 -28.63 -8.31 -1.28
CA TYR A 195 -27.26 -8.29 -1.78
C TYR A 195 -26.26 -8.75 -0.71
N ALA A 196 -26.35 -8.24 0.51
CA ALA A 196 -25.45 -8.60 1.62
C ALA A 196 -25.56 -10.08 2.03
N MET A 197 -26.76 -10.67 1.94
CA MET A 197 -26.96 -12.11 2.15
C MET A 197 -26.31 -12.95 1.06
N LYS A 198 -26.29 -12.47 -0.18
CA LYS A 198 -25.65 -13.16 -1.32
C LYS A 198 -24.14 -13.00 -1.29
N VAL A 199 -23.63 -11.79 -1.00
CA VAL A 199 -22.20 -11.43 -0.95
C VAL A 199 -21.82 -11.19 0.51
N ARG A 200 -21.47 -12.26 1.20
CA ARG A 200 -21.20 -12.23 2.65
C ARG A 200 -19.85 -11.60 3.01
N TYR A 201 -18.88 -11.75 2.12
CA TYR A 201 -17.49 -11.32 2.38
C TYR A 201 -17.31 -9.82 2.16
N TRP A 202 -16.63 -9.19 3.09
CA TRP A 202 -16.33 -7.75 3.04
C TRP A 202 -15.16 -7.44 2.12
N PHE A 203 -14.00 -8.02 2.42
CA PHE A 203 -12.74 -7.70 1.72
C PHE A 203 -12.16 -8.92 1.03
N VAL A 204 -12.08 -10.05 1.73
CA VAL A 204 -11.40 -11.26 1.25
C VAL A 204 -12.40 -12.40 1.19
N PRO A 205 -12.55 -13.08 0.04
CA PRO A 205 -13.39 -14.27 -0.06
C PRO A 205 -12.92 -15.33 0.95
N GLY A 206 -13.86 -15.86 1.74
CA GLY A 206 -13.56 -16.84 2.78
C GLY A 206 -13.22 -16.25 4.15
N LEU A 207 -13.00 -14.94 4.26
CA LEU A 207 -12.88 -14.20 5.52
C LEU A 207 -14.06 -13.25 5.69
N VAL A 208 -14.62 -13.19 6.90
CA VAL A 208 -15.80 -12.36 7.22
C VAL A 208 -15.47 -10.89 7.05
#